data_8ecabda2b62c29d78b5bc32c87d3c793
#
_entry.id   8ecabda2b62c29d78b5bc32c87d3c793
#
_cell.length_a   1.000
_cell.length_b   1.000
_cell.length_c   1.000
_cell.angle_alpha   90.00
_cell.angle_beta   90.00
_cell.angle_gamma   90.00
#
_symmetry.space_group_name_H-M   'P 1'
#
loop_
_entity.id
_entity.type
_entity.pdbx_description
1 polymer ?
#
loop_
_entity_poly.entity_id
_entity_poly.type
_entity_poly.pdbx_seq_one_letter_code
_entity_poly.pdbx_strand_id
1 'polypeptide(L)'
;GTLRDLLLDQRPFFWVREQYALAGVFLLCVLALVFMRQRHVAITERMIEWPDAIGLGLFCASGVHQAHLLGMPPLVSIIMGVVTAVFGGVLRDMVCNEIPATLRNHRPYAICALAGALAYLLLAALDAPAWLAMSVCAALATSLRALAILRNWSLPVWRL
;
A
#
# COMPACT_ATOMS: atom_id res chain seq x y z
N GLY A 1 -6.28 5.77 -0.43
CA GLY A 1 -7.40 6.15 0.25
C GLY A 1 -7.61 7.63 0.49
N THR A 2 -8.07 7.94 1.68
CA THR A 2 -8.52 9.31 2.05
C THR A 2 -7.45 10.37 1.83
N LEU A 3 -6.19 10.09 2.18
CA LEU A 3 -5.09 11.05 1.94
C LEU A 3 -4.88 11.32 0.45
N ARG A 4 -4.93 10.28 -0.39
CA ARG A 4 -4.85 10.42 -1.84
C ARG A 4 -6.00 11.29 -2.37
N ASP A 5 -7.23 10.96 -1.94
CA ASP A 5 -8.44 11.65 -2.41
C ASP A 5 -8.43 13.12 -1.96
N LEU A 6 -7.85 13.40 -0.78
CA LEU A 6 -7.65 14.78 -0.30
C LEU A 6 -6.63 15.54 -1.15
N LEU A 7 -5.49 14.91 -1.48
CA LEU A 7 -4.43 15.52 -2.28
C LEU A 7 -4.83 15.73 -3.74
N LEU A 8 -5.72 14.89 -4.28
CA LEU A 8 -6.24 14.97 -5.63
C LEU A 8 -7.58 15.73 -5.70
N ASP A 9 -8.03 16.33 -4.60
CA ASP A 9 -9.32 17.02 -4.44
C ASP A 9 -10.52 16.20 -4.93
N GLN A 10 -10.49 14.89 -4.71
CA GLN A 10 -11.56 13.96 -5.09
C GLN A 10 -12.61 13.89 -3.99
N ARG A 11 -13.76 14.51 -4.23
CA ARG A 11 -14.93 14.48 -3.32
C ARG A 11 -16.18 13.98 -4.04
N PRO A 12 -17.05 13.22 -3.37
CA PRO A 12 -16.90 12.65 -2.02
C PRO A 12 -15.84 11.54 -1.96
N PHE A 13 -15.22 11.34 -0.77
CA PHE A 13 -14.23 10.30 -0.57
C PHE A 13 -14.78 8.91 -0.92
N PHE A 14 -13.94 7.99 -1.37
CA PHE A 14 -14.36 6.67 -1.83
C PHE A 14 -15.21 5.90 -0.82
N TRP A 15 -14.89 5.97 0.47
CA TRP A 15 -15.63 5.28 1.54
C TRP A 15 -17.01 5.90 1.84
N VAL A 16 -17.22 7.17 1.49
CA VAL A 16 -18.54 7.81 1.56
C VAL A 16 -19.41 7.34 0.38
N ARG A 17 -18.78 7.16 -0.78
CA ARG A 17 -19.44 6.71 -2.00
C ARG A 17 -19.79 5.23 -1.96
N GLU A 18 -18.89 4.41 -1.40
CA GLU A 18 -18.98 2.95 -1.37
C GLU A 18 -19.29 2.46 0.06
N GLN A 19 -20.48 2.77 0.55
CA GLN A 19 -20.90 2.39 1.92
C GLN A 19 -20.81 0.88 2.21
N TYR A 20 -21.01 0.03 1.19
CA TYR A 20 -20.88 -1.42 1.33
C TYR A 20 -19.44 -1.86 1.58
N ALA A 21 -18.46 -1.16 1.02
CA ALA A 21 -17.05 -1.42 1.31
C ALA A 21 -16.73 -1.12 2.78
N LEU A 22 -17.26 -0.02 3.32
CA LEU A 22 -17.12 0.33 4.73
C LEU A 22 -17.76 -0.74 5.64
N ALA A 23 -19.00 -1.16 5.33
CA ALA A 23 -19.69 -2.21 6.07
C ALA A 23 -18.91 -3.54 6.03
N GLY A 24 -18.34 -3.89 4.87
CA GLY A 24 -17.47 -5.07 4.70
C GLY A 24 -16.22 -5.02 5.58
N VAL A 25 -15.54 -3.86 5.66
CA VAL A 25 -14.37 -3.68 6.53
C VAL A 25 -14.78 -3.85 8.01
N PHE A 26 -15.90 -3.25 8.45
CA PHE A 26 -16.39 -3.42 9.82
C PHE A 26 -16.71 -4.89 10.13
N LEU A 27 -17.37 -5.57 9.22
CA LEU A 27 -17.70 -7.00 9.38
C LEU A 27 -16.42 -7.84 9.51
N LEU A 28 -15.42 -7.60 8.66
CA LEU A 28 -14.13 -8.29 8.72
C LEU A 28 -13.40 -8.02 10.03
N CYS A 29 -13.42 -6.78 10.52
CA CYS A 29 -12.82 -6.43 11.83
C CYS A 29 -13.51 -7.18 12.97
N VAL A 30 -14.85 -7.22 13.00
CA VAL A 30 -15.60 -7.95 14.03
C VAL A 30 -15.30 -9.44 13.96
N LEU A 31 -15.32 -10.05 12.77
CA LEU A 31 -14.97 -11.46 12.58
C LEU A 31 -13.55 -11.76 13.04
N ALA A 32 -12.59 -10.90 12.70
CA ALA A 32 -11.21 -11.05 13.13
C ALA A 32 -11.08 -11.00 14.67
N LEU A 33 -11.73 -10.05 15.33
CA LEU A 33 -11.74 -9.93 16.79
C LEU A 33 -12.33 -11.18 17.46
N VAL A 34 -13.46 -11.66 16.97
CA VAL A 34 -14.13 -12.86 17.52
C VAL A 34 -13.24 -14.10 17.34
N PHE A 35 -12.66 -14.27 16.13
CA PHE A 35 -11.82 -15.42 15.82
C PHE A 35 -10.49 -15.42 16.60
N MET A 36 -9.86 -14.25 16.74
CA MET A 36 -8.62 -14.11 17.49
C MET A 36 -8.83 -14.29 18.99
N ARG A 37 -9.93 -13.78 19.53
CA ARG A 37 -10.28 -13.97 20.94
C ARG A 37 -10.47 -15.45 21.29
N GLN A 38 -11.03 -16.24 20.38
CA GLN A 38 -11.26 -17.67 20.62
C GLN A 38 -9.98 -18.51 20.55
N ARG A 39 -8.97 -18.07 19.79
CA ARG A 39 -7.78 -18.88 19.53
C ARG A 39 -6.53 -18.48 20.32
N HIS A 40 -6.54 -17.43 21.14
CA HIS A 40 -5.35 -16.88 21.82
C HIS A 40 -4.12 -16.75 20.88
N VAL A 41 -4.36 -16.30 19.65
CA VAL A 41 -3.30 -16.19 18.64
C VAL A 41 -2.42 -14.99 18.99
N ALA A 42 -1.19 -15.27 19.44
CA ALA A 42 -0.17 -14.24 19.53
C ALA A 42 0.18 -13.77 18.11
N ILE A 43 -0.20 -12.52 17.78
CA ILE A 43 0.15 -11.93 16.48
C ILE A 43 1.64 -11.63 16.50
N THR A 44 2.39 -12.41 15.75
CA THR A 44 3.81 -12.15 15.52
C THR A 44 3.96 -11.03 14.48
N GLU A 45 4.94 -10.15 14.62
CA GLU A 45 5.23 -9.08 13.63
C GLU A 45 5.25 -9.62 12.19
N ARG A 46 5.79 -10.80 11.95
CA ARG A 46 5.78 -11.47 10.64
C ARG A 46 4.40 -11.75 10.07
N MET A 47 3.40 -12.01 10.90
CA MET A 47 2.03 -12.27 10.43
C MET A 47 1.38 -10.99 9.89
N ILE A 48 1.83 -9.82 10.33
CA ILE A 48 1.35 -8.52 9.85
C ILE A 48 2.09 -8.11 8.56
N GLU A 49 3.38 -8.48 8.43
CA GLU A 49 4.21 -8.09 7.27
C GLU A 49 3.69 -8.66 5.94
N TRP A 50 3.09 -9.85 5.91
CA TRP A 50 2.59 -10.45 4.67
C TRP A 50 1.33 -9.78 4.09
N PRO A 51 0.25 -9.60 4.88
CA PRO A 51 -0.89 -8.82 4.42
C PRO A 51 -0.51 -7.38 4.05
N ASP A 52 0.42 -6.77 4.80
CA ASP A 52 0.94 -5.44 4.52
C ASP A 52 1.67 -5.38 3.17
N ALA A 53 2.45 -6.40 2.82
CA ALA A 53 3.13 -6.50 1.52
C ALA A 53 2.14 -6.59 0.34
N ILE A 54 1.06 -7.36 0.50
CA ILE A 54 -0.03 -7.44 -0.49
C ILE A 54 -0.75 -6.10 -0.60
N GLY A 55 -1.08 -5.50 0.55
CA GLY A 55 -1.69 -4.18 0.63
C GLY A 55 -0.85 -3.10 -0.04
N LEU A 56 0.47 -3.12 0.16
CA LEU A 56 1.41 -2.20 -0.50
C LEU A 56 1.24 -2.22 -2.03
N GLY A 57 1.23 -3.41 -2.64
CA GLY A 57 1.09 -3.55 -4.09
C GLY A 57 -0.26 -3.09 -4.61
N LEU A 58 -1.34 -3.52 -3.97
CA LEU A 58 -2.70 -3.15 -4.37
C LEU A 58 -2.98 -1.65 -4.22
N PHE A 59 -2.54 -1.05 -3.12
CA PHE A 59 -2.72 0.38 -2.89
C PHE A 59 -1.82 1.23 -3.77
N CYS A 60 -0.61 0.76 -4.10
CA CYS A 60 0.26 1.40 -5.08
C CYS A 60 -0.43 1.45 -6.45
N ALA A 61 -0.89 0.31 -6.95
CA ALA A 61 -1.59 0.20 -8.24
C ALA A 61 -2.84 1.09 -8.30
N SER A 62 -3.66 1.07 -7.23
CA SER A 62 -4.84 1.94 -7.13
C SER A 62 -4.46 3.42 -7.10
N GLY A 63 -3.39 3.79 -6.38
CA GLY A 63 -2.97 5.19 -6.24
C GLY A 63 -2.43 5.77 -7.54
N VAL A 64 -1.53 5.06 -8.22
CA VAL A 64 -0.96 5.51 -9.49
C VAL A 64 -2.02 5.55 -10.60
N HIS A 65 -2.89 4.53 -10.66
CA HIS A 65 -3.97 4.47 -11.66
C HIS A 65 -4.93 5.65 -11.52
N GLN A 66 -5.39 5.95 -10.31
CA GLN A 66 -6.31 7.05 -10.06
C GLN A 66 -5.71 8.41 -10.45
N ALA A 67 -4.46 8.66 -10.09
CA ALA A 67 -3.78 9.90 -10.47
C ALA A 67 -3.57 10.00 -11.99
N HIS A 68 -3.23 8.89 -12.63
CA HIS A 68 -3.08 8.81 -14.09
C HIS A 68 -4.40 9.08 -14.81
N LEU A 69 -5.53 8.51 -14.36
CA LEU A 69 -6.86 8.77 -14.92
C LEU A 69 -7.30 10.24 -14.82
N LEU A 70 -6.83 10.94 -13.79
CA LEU A 70 -7.08 12.37 -13.61
C LEU A 70 -6.15 13.25 -14.47
N GLY A 71 -5.34 12.67 -15.34
CA GLY A 71 -4.40 13.38 -16.20
C GLY A 71 -3.24 14.04 -15.44
N MET A 72 -2.93 13.57 -14.23
CA MET A 72 -1.80 14.09 -13.47
C MET A 72 -0.46 13.78 -14.17
N PRO A 73 0.54 14.67 -14.03
CA PRO A 73 1.87 14.41 -14.55
C PRO A 73 2.44 13.08 -14.05
N PRO A 74 3.28 12.39 -14.84
CA PRO A 74 3.81 11.06 -14.49
C PRO A 74 4.47 11.01 -13.10
N LEU A 75 5.26 12.04 -12.76
CA LEU A 75 5.91 12.13 -11.45
C LEU A 75 4.89 12.21 -10.30
N VAL A 76 3.83 13.00 -10.48
CA VAL A 76 2.76 13.13 -9.48
C VAL A 76 2.01 11.80 -9.34
N SER A 77 1.75 11.10 -10.44
CA SER A 77 1.10 9.78 -10.42
C SER A 77 1.94 8.75 -9.65
N ILE A 78 3.25 8.74 -9.83
CA ILE A 78 4.17 7.89 -9.05
C ILE A 78 4.08 8.23 -7.56
N ILE A 79 4.20 9.51 -7.21
CA ILE A 79 4.13 9.96 -5.82
C ILE A 79 2.80 9.55 -5.18
N MET A 80 1.68 9.70 -5.87
CA MET A 80 0.36 9.30 -5.38
C MET A 80 0.26 7.79 -5.16
N GLY A 81 0.87 6.98 -6.04
CA GLY A 81 0.99 5.54 -5.85
C GLY A 81 1.77 5.19 -4.59
N VAL A 82 2.96 5.76 -4.42
CA VAL A 82 3.81 5.54 -3.24
C VAL A 82 3.14 6.02 -1.96
N VAL A 83 2.59 7.22 -1.94
CA VAL A 83 1.88 7.79 -0.77
C VAL A 83 0.71 6.89 -0.38
N THR A 84 -0.12 6.47 -1.35
CA THR A 84 -1.28 5.62 -1.08
C THR A 84 -0.87 4.26 -0.49
N ALA A 85 0.23 3.71 -0.97
CA ALA A 85 0.76 2.43 -0.51
C ALA A 85 1.37 2.50 0.90
N VAL A 86 2.14 3.56 1.19
CA VAL A 86 2.97 3.65 2.41
C VAL A 86 2.19 4.22 3.59
N PHE A 87 1.36 5.25 3.37
CA PHE A 87 0.72 5.98 4.46
C PHE A 87 -0.27 5.16 5.29
N GLY A 88 -0.88 4.11 4.70
CA GLY A 88 -1.76 3.21 5.46
C GLY A 88 -1.02 2.55 6.64
N GLY A 89 0.16 2.00 6.38
CA GLY A 89 1.02 1.39 7.39
C GLY A 89 1.54 2.40 8.41
N VAL A 90 1.98 3.58 7.94
CA VAL A 90 2.45 4.66 8.81
C VAL A 90 1.36 5.13 9.77
N LEU A 91 0.15 5.38 9.27
CA LEU A 91 -0.98 5.81 10.12
C LEU A 91 -1.38 4.72 11.12
N ARG A 92 -1.40 3.45 10.71
CA ARG A 92 -1.66 2.32 11.63
C ARG A 92 -0.67 2.34 12.80
N ASP A 93 0.63 2.40 12.48
CA ASP A 93 1.69 2.34 13.50
C ASP A 93 1.62 3.55 14.44
N MET A 94 1.36 4.76 13.90
CA MET A 94 1.16 5.97 14.69
C MET A 94 -0.05 5.86 15.64
N VAL A 95 -1.16 5.32 15.17
CA VAL A 95 -2.36 5.11 16.01
C VAL A 95 -2.10 4.08 17.11
N CYS A 96 -1.27 3.07 16.83
CA CYS A 96 -0.82 2.08 17.82
C CYS A 96 0.27 2.64 18.76
N ASN A 97 0.67 3.90 18.63
CA ASN A 97 1.77 4.52 19.39
C ASN A 97 3.11 3.78 19.22
N GLU A 98 3.34 3.27 18.01
CA GLU A 98 4.59 2.59 17.63
C GLU A 98 5.35 3.41 16.60
N ILE A 99 6.68 3.26 16.59
CA ILE A 99 7.51 3.87 15.54
C ILE A 99 7.19 3.16 14.23
N PRO A 100 6.77 3.88 13.17
CA PRO A 100 6.42 3.28 11.90
C PRO A 100 7.49 2.31 11.39
N ALA A 101 7.08 1.10 11.00
CA ALA A 101 7.97 0.05 10.53
C ALA A 101 8.83 0.50 9.33
N THR A 102 8.30 1.41 8.51
CA THR A 102 9.01 2.06 7.40
C THR A 102 10.24 2.86 7.84
N LEU A 103 10.24 3.41 9.05
CA LEU A 103 11.34 4.19 9.62
C LEU A 103 12.25 3.34 10.51
N ARG A 104 11.68 2.35 11.20
CA ARG A 104 12.40 1.50 12.18
C ARG A 104 13.33 0.49 11.52
N ASN A 105 12.86 -0.23 10.50
CA ASN A 105 13.52 -1.44 10.03
C ASN A 105 14.49 -1.23 8.85
N HIS A 106 14.69 -0.01 8.35
CA HIS A 106 15.53 0.30 7.18
C HIS A 106 15.31 -0.65 5.98
N ARG A 107 14.16 -1.33 5.94
CA ARG A 107 13.81 -2.24 4.84
C ARG A 107 13.25 -1.42 3.67
N PRO A 108 13.57 -1.81 2.42
CA PRO A 108 13.05 -1.12 1.24
C PRO A 108 11.53 -1.29 1.17
N TYR A 109 10.78 -0.28 1.61
CA TYR A 109 9.32 -0.24 1.61
C TYR A 109 8.80 0.66 0.49
N ALA A 110 9.13 1.94 0.55
CA ALA A 110 8.76 2.91 -0.46
C ALA A 110 9.40 2.61 -1.83
N ILE A 111 10.61 2.03 -1.84
CA ILE A 111 11.31 1.64 -3.08
C ILE A 111 10.56 0.54 -3.83
N CYS A 112 9.95 -0.42 -3.13
CA CYS A 112 9.12 -1.46 -3.76
C CYS A 112 7.87 -0.85 -4.41
N ALA A 113 7.20 0.09 -3.74
CA ALA A 113 6.07 0.81 -4.29
C ALA A 113 6.48 1.68 -5.49
N LEU A 114 7.64 2.36 -5.40
CA LEU A 114 8.20 3.17 -6.49
C LEU A 114 8.44 2.32 -7.74
N ALA A 115 9.06 1.14 -7.59
CA ALA A 115 9.30 0.23 -8.71
C ALA A 115 7.97 -0.23 -9.36
N GLY A 116 6.96 -0.55 -8.55
CA GLY A 116 5.63 -0.90 -9.05
C GLY A 116 4.97 0.25 -9.82
N ALA A 117 5.02 1.47 -9.28
CA ALA A 117 4.44 2.66 -9.91
C ALA A 117 5.14 3.00 -11.23
N LEU A 118 6.47 2.86 -11.31
CA LEU A 118 7.23 3.02 -12.55
C LEU A 118 6.81 1.99 -13.60
N ALA A 119 6.68 0.72 -13.22
CA ALA A 119 6.22 -0.32 -14.14
C ALA A 119 4.81 -0.04 -14.67
N TYR A 120 3.91 0.48 -13.83
CA TYR A 120 2.59 0.93 -14.27
C TYR A 120 2.69 1.98 -15.38
N LEU A 121 3.46 3.06 -15.16
CA LEU A 121 3.57 4.15 -16.13
C LEU A 121 4.26 3.71 -17.43
N LEU A 122 5.25 2.81 -17.35
CA LEU A 122 5.88 2.24 -18.55
C LEU A 122 4.86 1.46 -19.39
N LEU A 123 4.03 0.64 -18.76
CA LEU A 123 2.97 -0.09 -19.46
C LEU A 123 1.89 0.85 -20.02
N ALA A 124 1.51 1.88 -19.25
CA ALA A 124 0.56 2.88 -19.73
C ALA A 124 1.10 3.68 -20.93
N ALA A 125 2.40 3.98 -20.97
CA ALA A 125 3.06 4.62 -22.11
C ALA A 125 3.16 3.71 -23.36
N LEU A 126 3.02 2.40 -23.17
CA LEU A 126 2.96 1.39 -24.26
C LEU A 126 1.51 1.06 -24.65
N ASP A 127 0.54 1.89 -24.24
CA ASP A 127 -0.90 1.71 -24.49
C ASP A 127 -1.45 0.35 -24.00
N ALA A 128 -0.81 -0.24 -22.99
CA ALA A 128 -1.28 -1.47 -22.38
C ALA A 128 -2.61 -1.26 -21.64
N PRO A 129 -3.51 -2.25 -21.63
CA PRO A 129 -4.78 -2.13 -20.94
C PRO A 129 -4.57 -1.89 -19.43
N ALA A 130 -5.38 -1.03 -18.84
CA ALA A 130 -5.24 -0.59 -17.45
C ALA A 130 -5.19 -1.76 -16.44
N TRP A 131 -6.00 -2.80 -16.67
CA TRP A 131 -6.00 -3.99 -15.81
C TRP A 131 -4.64 -4.70 -15.80
N LEU A 132 -3.95 -4.76 -16.93
CA LEU A 132 -2.62 -5.35 -17.04
C LEU A 132 -1.57 -4.49 -16.31
N ALA A 133 -1.58 -3.17 -16.54
CA ALA A 133 -0.67 -2.25 -15.89
C ALA A 133 -0.84 -2.27 -14.36
N MET A 134 -2.09 -2.30 -13.87
CA MET A 134 -2.40 -2.43 -12.44
C MET A 134 -1.93 -3.77 -11.86
N SER A 135 -2.18 -4.87 -12.56
CA SER A 135 -1.78 -6.21 -12.11
C SER A 135 -0.27 -6.35 -12.01
N VAL A 136 0.46 -5.86 -13.01
CA VAL A 136 1.94 -5.87 -13.01
C VAL A 136 2.48 -4.98 -11.90
N CYS A 137 1.94 -3.78 -11.72
CA CYS A 137 2.31 -2.89 -10.62
C CYS A 137 2.14 -3.58 -9.25
N ALA A 138 0.96 -4.13 -9.01
CA ALA A 138 0.66 -4.82 -7.75
C ALA A 138 1.56 -6.04 -7.54
N ALA A 139 1.72 -6.89 -8.55
CA ALA A 139 2.56 -8.09 -8.48
C ALA A 139 4.04 -7.73 -8.24
N LEU A 140 4.56 -6.73 -8.94
CA LEU A 140 5.96 -6.30 -8.81
C LEU A 140 6.24 -5.71 -7.42
N ALA A 141 5.41 -4.78 -6.96
CA ALA A 141 5.58 -4.17 -5.64
C ALA A 141 5.46 -5.21 -4.52
N THR A 142 4.45 -6.10 -4.59
CA THR A 142 4.24 -7.17 -3.61
C THR A 142 5.40 -8.16 -3.61
N SER A 143 5.86 -8.63 -4.78
CA SER A 143 6.93 -9.62 -4.88
C SER A 143 8.27 -9.05 -4.41
N LEU A 144 8.61 -7.80 -4.75
CA LEU A 144 9.80 -7.13 -4.23
C LEU A 144 9.74 -6.98 -2.72
N ARG A 145 8.59 -6.63 -2.17
CA ARG A 145 8.40 -6.53 -0.72
C ARG A 145 8.50 -7.88 -0.03
N ALA A 146 7.86 -8.92 -0.57
CA ALA A 146 7.96 -10.28 -0.08
C ALA A 146 9.42 -10.79 -0.10
N LEU A 147 10.15 -10.52 -1.18
CA LEU A 147 11.56 -10.87 -1.29
C LEU A 147 12.42 -10.15 -0.25
N ALA A 148 12.16 -8.86 -0.01
CA ALA A 148 12.83 -8.07 1.02
C ALA A 148 12.58 -8.63 2.44
N ILE A 149 11.35 -9.11 2.71
CA ILE A 149 11.00 -9.77 3.98
C ILE A 149 11.73 -11.11 4.11
N LEU A 150 11.71 -11.95 3.07
CA LEU A 150 12.33 -13.28 3.10
C LEU A 150 13.85 -13.22 3.23
N ARG A 151 14.49 -12.29 2.53
CA ARG A 151 15.95 -12.12 2.55
C ARG A 151 16.46 -11.20 3.66
N ASN A 152 15.56 -10.68 4.50
CA ASN A 152 15.89 -9.69 5.53
C ASN A 152 16.74 -8.52 4.99
N TRP A 153 16.41 -8.03 3.78
CA TRP A 153 17.13 -6.91 3.17
C TRP A 153 16.96 -5.66 4.02
N SER A 154 18.09 -5.10 4.46
CA SER A 154 18.17 -3.80 5.12
C SER A 154 18.97 -2.84 4.26
N LEU A 155 18.53 -1.60 4.16
CA LEU A 155 19.29 -0.52 3.53
C LEU A 155 20.49 -0.18 4.42
N PRO A 156 21.63 0.22 3.82
CA PRO A 156 22.80 0.62 4.60
C PRO A 156 22.44 1.78 5.51
N VAL A 157 22.78 1.63 6.80
CA VAL A 157 22.61 2.69 7.79
C VAL A 157 23.79 3.64 7.65
N TRP A 158 23.50 4.90 7.31
CA TRP A 158 24.51 5.95 7.41
C TRP A 158 24.78 6.20 8.89
N ARG A 159 25.90 5.70 9.38
CA ARG A 159 26.42 6.12 10.70
C ARG A 159 27.04 7.50 10.51
N LEU A 160 26.33 8.53 10.96
CA LEU A 160 26.92 9.85 11.22
C LEU A 160 27.74 9.77 12.50
#